data_26ecdb442e91c83624b5ae09bd9a2882
#
_entry.id   26ecdb442e91c83624b5ae09bd9a2882
#
_cell.length_a   1.000
_cell.length_b   1.000
_cell.length_c   1.000
_cell.angle_alpha   90.00
_cell.angle_beta   90.00
_cell.angle_gamma   90.00
#
_symmetry.space_group_name_H-M   'P 1'
#
loop_
_entity.id
_entity.type
_entity.pdbx_description
1 polymer ?
#
loop_
_entity_poly.entity_id
_entity_poly.type
_entity_poly.pdbx_seq_one_letter_code
_entity_poly.pdbx_strand_id
1 'polypeptide(L)'
;GPHFGCYGDDYATTPHLDTLAKKGMIYTRAISNAPVCAPARTTIISGMYPPSTGAEHMRSMTRLPSNFKMYPAYLRELGYYCTNNSKEDYNLMKEGEVWHESGRKGHWRNRPKGSPFFAIFNFTISHESKIRKRPHQQVHDPAKVRIPAYHPDHPEVRKDWAQYYDMITEMDQMV
;
A
#
# COMPACT_ATOMS: atom_id res chain seq x y z
N GLY A 1 -7.36 0.81 -5.77
CA GLY A 1 -8.37 1.18 -6.76
C GLY A 1 -8.54 2.70 -6.83
N PRO A 2 -9.30 3.25 -7.77
CA PRO A 2 -9.46 4.70 -7.96
C PRO A 2 -10.54 5.30 -7.05
N HIS A 3 -10.67 4.81 -5.83
CA HIS A 3 -11.70 5.20 -4.88
C HIS A 3 -11.25 6.38 -4.01
N PHE A 4 -10.78 7.46 -4.67
CA PHE A 4 -10.36 8.71 -4.04
C PHE A 4 -10.99 9.90 -4.78
N GLY A 5 -11.27 11.00 -4.09
CA GLY A 5 -11.84 12.21 -4.69
C GLY A 5 -10.98 12.74 -5.83
N CYS A 6 -9.65 12.73 -5.70
CA CYS A 6 -8.73 13.18 -6.74
C CYS A 6 -8.78 12.37 -8.05
N TYR A 7 -9.37 11.19 -8.05
CA TYR A 7 -9.66 10.39 -9.25
C TYR A 7 -11.11 10.53 -9.74
N GLY A 8 -11.88 11.48 -9.19
CA GLY A 8 -13.25 11.76 -9.60
C GLY A 8 -14.32 10.89 -8.93
N ASP A 9 -14.02 10.29 -7.78
CA ASP A 9 -14.99 9.53 -7.01
C ASP A 9 -15.70 10.46 -6.01
N ASP A 10 -16.91 10.87 -6.35
CA ASP A 10 -17.72 11.81 -5.56
C ASP A 10 -18.26 11.20 -4.24
N TYR A 11 -18.23 9.88 -4.12
CA TYR A 11 -18.64 9.19 -2.92
C TYR A 11 -17.49 9.06 -1.90
N ALA A 12 -16.25 9.12 -2.35
CA ALA A 12 -15.07 9.04 -1.49
C ALA A 12 -14.87 10.32 -0.67
N THR A 13 -14.42 10.16 0.58
CA THR A 13 -14.04 11.27 1.46
C THR A 13 -12.54 11.17 1.77
N THR A 14 -11.70 11.85 0.96
CA THR A 14 -10.24 11.75 1.00
C THR A 14 -9.53 13.12 0.93
N PRO A 15 -9.83 14.05 1.87
CA PRO A 15 -9.36 15.43 1.78
C PRO A 15 -7.83 15.60 1.83
N HIS A 16 -7.10 14.75 2.55
CA HIS A 16 -5.64 14.82 2.64
C HIS A 16 -4.98 14.38 1.34
N LEU A 17 -5.39 13.23 0.78
CA LEU A 17 -4.94 12.74 -0.52
C LEU A 17 -5.31 13.70 -1.64
N ASP A 18 -6.51 14.27 -1.61
CA ASP A 18 -6.96 15.25 -2.60
C ASP A 18 -6.12 16.55 -2.52
N THR A 19 -5.72 16.96 -1.32
CA THR A 19 -4.83 18.10 -1.11
C THR A 19 -3.41 17.80 -1.62
N LEU A 20 -2.90 16.59 -1.37
CA LEU A 20 -1.62 16.14 -1.91
C LEU A 20 -1.64 16.12 -3.44
N ALA A 21 -2.70 15.58 -4.03
CA ALA A 21 -2.90 15.52 -5.46
C ALA A 21 -2.91 16.91 -6.13
N LYS A 22 -3.55 17.91 -5.49
CA LYS A 22 -3.54 19.31 -5.97
C LYS A 22 -2.16 19.95 -5.99
N LYS A 23 -1.25 19.49 -5.13
CA LYS A 23 0.13 20.01 -5.00
C LYS A 23 1.16 19.20 -5.77
N GLY A 24 0.78 18.03 -6.23
CA GLY A 24 1.65 17.05 -6.86
C GLY A 24 1.25 16.68 -8.28
N MET A 25 1.66 15.48 -8.67
CA MET A 25 1.32 14.88 -9.96
C MET A 25 0.40 13.69 -9.76
N ILE A 26 -0.67 13.60 -10.53
CA ILE A 26 -1.61 12.48 -10.53
C ILE A 26 -1.31 11.58 -11.73
N TYR A 27 -1.05 10.31 -11.48
CA TYR A 27 -0.92 9.29 -12.51
C TYR A 27 -2.27 8.64 -12.78
N THR A 28 -2.85 8.91 -13.92
CA THR A 28 -4.18 8.38 -14.29
C THR A 28 -4.14 6.94 -14.82
N ARG A 29 -2.96 6.43 -15.14
CA ARG A 29 -2.73 5.09 -15.70
C ARG A 29 -1.63 4.33 -14.98
N ALA A 30 -1.60 4.38 -13.65
CA ALA A 30 -0.70 3.57 -12.84
C ALA A 30 -1.33 2.19 -12.62
N ILE A 31 -0.71 1.16 -13.16
CA ILE A 31 -1.24 -0.21 -13.15
C ILE A 31 -0.30 -1.10 -12.34
N SER A 32 -0.86 -1.86 -11.38
CA SER A 32 -0.10 -2.89 -10.69
C SER A 32 0.17 -4.07 -11.63
N ASN A 33 1.37 -4.60 -11.60
CA ASN A 33 1.76 -5.78 -12.38
C ASN A 33 1.15 -7.09 -11.86
N ALA A 34 0.57 -7.08 -10.66
CA ALA A 34 -0.14 -8.21 -10.08
C ALA A 34 -1.31 -7.72 -9.21
N PRO A 35 -2.47 -8.41 -9.23
CA PRO A 35 -3.66 -8.00 -8.48
C PRO A 35 -3.65 -8.49 -7.02
N VAL A 36 -2.49 -8.83 -6.47
CA VAL A 36 -2.34 -9.37 -5.13
C VAL A 36 -1.07 -8.83 -4.45
N CYS A 37 -1.09 -8.71 -3.12
CA CYS A 37 -0.11 -7.96 -2.34
C CYS A 37 1.35 -8.42 -2.56
N ALA A 38 1.68 -9.68 -2.31
CA ALA A 38 3.08 -10.10 -2.29
C ALA A 38 3.77 -10.03 -3.67
N PRO A 39 3.20 -10.52 -4.79
CA PRO A 39 3.80 -10.32 -6.10
C PRO A 39 3.90 -8.84 -6.53
N ALA A 40 2.90 -8.02 -6.24
CA ALA A 40 3.00 -6.58 -6.52
C ALA A 40 4.12 -5.92 -5.70
N ARG A 41 4.30 -6.33 -4.45
CA ARG A 41 5.36 -5.82 -3.57
C ARG A 41 6.74 -6.31 -3.98
N THR A 42 6.86 -7.48 -4.63
CA THR A 42 8.11 -7.91 -5.27
C THR A 42 8.61 -6.86 -6.25
N THR A 43 7.74 -6.40 -7.16
CA THR A 43 8.12 -5.36 -8.12
C THR A 43 8.46 -4.05 -7.43
N ILE A 44 7.68 -3.62 -6.45
CA ILE A 44 7.95 -2.37 -5.72
C ILE A 44 9.34 -2.39 -5.07
N ILE A 45 9.74 -3.52 -4.45
CA ILE A 45 10.98 -3.56 -3.67
C ILE A 45 12.22 -3.90 -4.52
N SER A 46 12.05 -4.58 -5.65
CA SER A 46 13.16 -5.05 -6.48
C SER A 46 13.30 -4.32 -7.81
N GLY A 47 12.23 -3.65 -8.29
CA GLY A 47 12.16 -3.12 -9.65
C GLY A 47 12.01 -4.20 -10.74
N MET A 48 11.79 -5.47 -10.36
CA MET A 48 11.71 -6.59 -11.29
C MET A 48 10.28 -7.16 -11.32
N TYR A 49 9.84 -7.61 -12.48
CA TYR A 49 8.57 -8.32 -12.58
C TYR A 49 8.64 -9.70 -11.89
N PRO A 50 7.59 -10.12 -11.16
CA PRO A 50 7.59 -11.39 -10.45
C PRO A 50 7.93 -12.61 -11.30
N PRO A 51 7.46 -12.76 -12.56
CA PRO A 51 7.86 -13.88 -13.40
C PRO A 51 9.35 -13.94 -13.71
N SER A 52 10.03 -12.80 -13.72
CA SER A 52 11.50 -12.76 -13.96
C SER A 52 12.31 -13.26 -12.75
N THR A 53 11.68 -13.36 -11.59
CA THR A 53 12.31 -13.79 -10.33
C THR A 53 11.70 -15.09 -9.77
N GLY A 54 10.68 -15.65 -10.43
CA GLY A 54 9.91 -16.78 -9.91
C GLY A 54 9.02 -16.44 -8.70
N ALA A 55 8.74 -15.15 -8.49
CA ALA A 55 8.01 -14.64 -7.33
C ALA A 55 6.52 -14.33 -7.63
N GLU A 56 5.94 -14.93 -8.66
CA GLU A 56 4.56 -14.73 -9.08
C GLU A 56 3.52 -15.37 -8.15
N HIS A 57 3.90 -16.41 -7.42
CA HIS A 57 3.01 -17.06 -6.48
C HIS A 57 3.13 -16.50 -5.07
N MET A 58 2.03 -16.49 -4.33
CA MET A 58 2.05 -16.08 -2.93
C MET A 58 3.01 -16.95 -2.10
N ARG A 59 3.87 -16.30 -1.32
CA ARG A 59 4.87 -16.95 -0.43
C ARG A 59 5.95 -17.75 -1.19
N SER A 60 6.29 -17.33 -2.42
CA SER A 60 7.33 -17.96 -3.24
C SER A 60 8.70 -17.97 -2.56
N MET A 61 9.06 -16.92 -1.81
CA MET A 61 10.31 -16.81 -1.08
C MET A 61 11.54 -17.12 -1.95
N THR A 62 11.54 -16.59 -3.17
CA THR A 62 12.64 -16.77 -4.13
C THR A 62 13.82 -15.86 -3.80
N ARG A 63 14.98 -16.16 -4.35
CA ARG A 63 16.18 -15.31 -4.22
C ARG A 63 16.31 -14.42 -5.43
N LEU A 64 16.74 -13.18 -5.20
CA LEU A 64 17.20 -12.33 -6.28
C LEU A 64 18.55 -12.86 -6.83
N PRO A 65 18.85 -12.61 -8.11
CA PRO A 65 20.20 -12.83 -8.63
C PRO A 65 21.25 -12.09 -7.76
N SER A 66 22.44 -12.68 -7.61
CA SER A 66 23.47 -12.20 -6.66
C SER A 66 23.94 -10.76 -6.88
N ASN A 67 23.75 -10.23 -8.07
CA ASN A 67 24.08 -8.84 -8.43
C ASN A 67 22.92 -7.85 -8.23
N PHE A 68 21.76 -8.31 -7.75
CA PHE A 68 20.61 -7.47 -7.45
C PHE A 68 20.32 -7.43 -5.96
N LYS A 69 19.89 -6.26 -5.48
CA LYS A 69 19.45 -6.04 -4.11
C LYS A 69 18.07 -5.42 -4.12
N MET A 70 17.34 -5.57 -3.02
CA MET A 70 16.17 -4.75 -2.78
C MET A 70 16.60 -3.28 -2.70
N TYR A 71 15.89 -2.37 -3.38
CA TYR A 71 16.37 -1.00 -3.58
C TYR A 71 16.71 -0.21 -2.30
N PRO A 72 16.12 -0.45 -1.12
CA PRO A 72 16.55 0.26 0.07
C PRO A 72 17.99 -0.05 0.49
N ALA A 73 18.53 -1.24 0.12
CA ALA A 73 19.92 -1.55 0.38
C ALA A 73 20.87 -0.62 -0.40
N TYR A 74 20.54 -0.27 -1.65
CA TYR A 74 21.32 0.72 -2.43
C TYR A 74 21.22 2.11 -1.79
N LEU A 75 20.05 2.52 -1.29
CA LEU A 75 19.91 3.80 -0.59
C LEU A 75 20.75 3.84 0.70
N ARG A 76 20.83 2.73 1.43
CA ARG A 76 21.68 2.61 2.62
C ARG A 76 23.17 2.78 2.26
N GLU A 77 23.62 2.19 1.16
CA GLU A 77 25.00 2.37 0.67
C GLU A 77 25.32 3.84 0.33
N LEU A 78 24.29 4.61 -0.02
CA LEU A 78 24.39 6.05 -0.26
C LEU A 78 24.21 6.89 1.03
N GLY A 79 24.16 6.27 2.21
CA GLY A 79 24.07 6.95 3.49
C GLY A 79 22.65 7.31 3.95
N TYR A 80 21.62 6.84 3.28
CA TYR A 80 20.23 7.04 3.74
C TYR A 80 19.89 6.13 4.92
N TYR A 81 19.21 6.69 5.89
CA TYR A 81 18.57 5.91 6.94
C TYR A 81 17.23 5.38 6.44
N CYS A 82 17.15 4.07 6.23
CA CYS A 82 16.00 3.42 5.60
C CYS A 82 15.13 2.71 6.62
N THR A 83 13.83 3.01 6.66
CA THR A 83 12.87 2.39 7.58
C THR A 83 11.62 1.89 6.88
N ASN A 84 11.04 0.81 7.40
CA ASN A 84 9.78 0.24 6.93
C ASN A 84 8.81 0.00 8.09
N ASN A 85 7.65 0.60 8.05
CA ASN A 85 6.60 0.44 9.04
C ASN A 85 5.30 -0.07 8.36
N SER A 86 4.93 -1.35 8.46
CA SER A 86 5.69 -2.45 9.02
C SER A 86 5.61 -3.69 8.12
N LYS A 87 4.76 -3.63 7.08
CA LYS A 87 4.53 -4.76 6.18
C LYS A 87 5.69 -4.90 5.19
N GLU A 88 6.30 -6.07 5.14
CA GLU A 88 7.26 -6.45 4.10
C GLU A 88 6.57 -7.25 2.99
N ASP A 89 6.34 -8.53 3.20
CA ASP A 89 5.59 -9.42 2.31
C ASP A 89 6.05 -9.35 0.84
N TYR A 90 7.37 -9.44 0.64
CA TYR A 90 7.98 -9.20 -0.67
C TYR A 90 8.09 -10.45 -1.57
N ASN A 91 7.67 -11.63 -1.14
CA ASN A 91 7.90 -12.91 -1.83
C ASN A 91 9.36 -13.25 -2.11
N LEU A 92 10.29 -12.49 -1.58
CA LEU A 92 11.71 -12.61 -1.78
C LEU A 92 12.39 -12.91 -0.46
N MET A 93 13.41 -13.75 -0.50
CA MET A 93 14.33 -13.89 0.62
C MET A 93 15.15 -12.61 0.77
N LYS A 94 15.23 -12.10 1.99
CA LYS A 94 16.11 -10.97 2.28
C LYS A 94 17.55 -11.48 2.37
N GLU A 95 18.40 -10.90 1.56
CA GLU A 95 19.84 -11.11 1.64
C GLU A 95 20.50 -9.84 2.17
N GLY A 96 21.26 -9.99 3.24
CA GLY A 96 21.87 -8.86 3.94
C GLY A 96 20.86 -7.94 4.63
N GLU A 97 21.31 -6.74 4.93
CA GLU A 97 20.52 -5.74 5.63
C GLU A 97 19.80 -4.80 4.66
N VAL A 98 18.51 -4.98 4.45
CA VAL A 98 17.68 -4.14 3.57
C VAL A 98 17.27 -2.84 4.28
N TRP A 99 16.89 -2.91 5.54
CA TRP A 99 16.39 -1.80 6.35
C TRP A 99 17.26 -1.55 7.57
N HIS A 100 17.37 -0.31 8.04
CA HIS A 100 17.90 -0.03 9.38
C HIS A 100 16.89 -0.46 10.44
N GLU A 101 15.61 -0.19 10.18
CA GLU A 101 14.50 -0.63 11.02
C GLU A 101 13.34 -1.12 10.15
N SER A 102 12.80 -2.29 10.48
CA SER A 102 11.57 -2.80 9.88
C SER A 102 10.66 -3.34 10.96
N GLY A 103 9.47 -2.78 11.07
CA GLY A 103 8.48 -3.12 12.09
C GLY A 103 7.70 -1.91 12.57
N ARG A 104 6.81 -2.12 13.54
CA ARG A 104 5.88 -1.09 14.05
C ARG A 104 6.56 0.14 14.63
N LYS A 105 7.82 0.04 15.05
CA LYS A 105 8.61 1.14 15.59
C LYS A 105 9.49 1.82 14.55
N GLY A 106 9.62 1.25 13.35
CA GLY A 106 10.42 1.82 12.26
C GLY A 106 9.90 3.21 11.89
N HIS A 107 10.75 4.21 12.07
CA HIS A 107 10.36 5.60 11.83
C HIS A 107 11.56 6.45 11.41
N TRP A 108 11.39 7.38 10.47
CA TRP A 108 12.43 8.29 10.02
C TRP A 108 12.99 9.19 11.13
N ARG A 109 12.23 9.43 12.21
CA ARG A 109 12.69 10.23 13.36
C ARG A 109 13.79 9.54 14.17
N ASN A 110 13.94 8.22 14.02
CA ASN A 110 14.98 7.45 14.72
C ASN A 110 16.37 7.58 14.05
N ARG A 111 16.46 8.30 12.92
CA ARG A 111 17.71 8.47 12.20
C ARG A 111 18.73 9.29 12.98
N PRO A 112 20.04 9.04 12.78
CA PRO A 112 21.08 9.93 13.28
C PRO A 112 20.87 11.37 12.79
N LYS A 113 21.19 12.34 13.63
CA LYS A 113 21.04 13.77 13.30
C LYS A 113 21.80 14.12 12.02
N GLY A 114 21.13 14.76 11.07
CA GLY A 114 21.71 15.18 9.79
C GLY A 114 21.70 14.12 8.69
N SER A 115 21.37 12.86 9.00
CA SER A 115 21.28 11.83 7.96
C SER A 115 20.04 12.02 7.08
N PRO A 116 20.17 11.87 5.75
CA PRO A 116 19.00 11.75 4.89
C PRO A 116 18.24 10.48 5.25
N PHE A 117 16.95 10.43 4.92
CA PHE A 117 16.14 9.25 5.23
C PHE A 117 15.29 8.82 4.05
N PHE A 118 14.96 7.55 4.04
CA PHE A 118 13.92 6.94 3.24
C PHE A 118 12.99 6.14 4.16
N ALA A 119 11.70 6.41 4.14
CA ALA A 119 10.75 5.74 5.03
C ALA A 119 9.51 5.30 4.28
N ILE A 120 9.12 4.04 4.48
CA ILE A 120 7.86 3.49 4.01
C ILE A 120 6.92 3.31 5.21
N PHE A 121 5.69 3.82 5.08
CA PHE A 121 4.58 3.53 5.99
C PHE A 121 3.51 2.73 5.26
N ASN A 122 3.15 1.58 5.81
CA ASN A 122 2.17 0.68 5.22
C ASN A 122 0.86 0.74 6.00
N PHE A 123 -0.11 1.47 5.49
CA PHE A 123 -1.45 1.53 6.08
C PHE A 123 -2.25 0.32 5.62
N THR A 124 -2.63 -0.55 6.56
CA THR A 124 -3.35 -1.80 6.26
C THR A 124 -4.83 -1.70 6.54
N ILE A 125 -5.33 -0.53 6.94
CA ILE A 125 -6.73 -0.34 7.32
C ILE A 125 -7.68 -0.55 6.15
N SER A 126 -7.30 -0.16 4.94
CA SER A 126 -8.09 -0.34 3.72
C SER A 126 -7.95 -1.73 3.06
N HIS A 127 -7.30 -2.70 3.74
CA HIS A 127 -7.22 -4.08 3.26
C HIS A 127 -8.60 -4.74 3.25
N GLU A 128 -8.91 -5.55 2.22
CA GLU A 128 -10.23 -6.15 2.01
C GLU A 128 -10.78 -6.92 3.24
N SER A 129 -9.91 -7.58 4.00
CA SER A 129 -10.31 -8.32 5.20
C SER A 129 -10.93 -7.44 6.30
N LYS A 130 -10.74 -6.12 6.22
CA LYS A 130 -11.28 -5.18 7.22
C LYS A 130 -12.78 -4.98 7.08
N ILE A 131 -13.36 -5.18 5.90
CA ILE A 131 -14.81 -5.13 5.72
C ILE A 131 -15.57 -6.20 6.53
N ARG A 132 -14.86 -7.24 6.98
CA ARG A 132 -15.43 -8.31 7.85
C ARG A 132 -15.39 -7.97 9.33
N LYS A 133 -14.77 -6.84 9.72
CA LYS A 133 -14.71 -6.41 11.11
C LYS A 133 -16.07 -5.86 11.55
N ARG A 134 -16.70 -6.51 12.54
CA ARG A 134 -17.98 -6.10 13.12
C ARG A 134 -17.85 -6.02 14.64
N PRO A 135 -18.57 -5.14 15.34
CA PRO A 135 -19.45 -4.10 14.75
C PRO A 135 -18.63 -3.01 14.05
N HIS A 136 -19.21 -2.32 13.05
CA HIS A 136 -18.66 -1.18 12.35
C HIS A 136 -19.65 -0.01 12.39
N GLN A 137 -19.15 1.16 12.77
CA GLN A 137 -19.92 2.40 12.69
C GLN A 137 -19.82 2.93 11.25
N GLN A 138 -20.93 2.87 10.53
CA GLN A 138 -21.00 3.28 9.14
C GLN A 138 -21.10 4.80 9.03
N VAL A 139 -20.20 5.41 8.24
CA VAL A 139 -20.14 6.84 7.97
C VAL A 139 -20.74 7.15 6.60
N HIS A 140 -20.35 6.36 5.58
CA HIS A 140 -20.89 6.49 4.24
C HIS A 140 -22.25 5.81 4.12
N ASP A 141 -23.21 6.46 3.46
CA ASP A 141 -24.55 5.93 3.27
C ASP A 141 -24.58 4.79 2.24
N PRO A 142 -24.89 3.54 2.63
CA PRO A 142 -24.91 2.41 1.69
C PRO A 142 -25.87 2.59 0.51
N ALA A 143 -26.93 3.39 0.68
CA ALA A 143 -27.88 3.64 -0.40
C ALA A 143 -27.27 4.42 -1.57
N LYS A 144 -26.23 5.21 -1.31
CA LYS A 144 -25.58 6.08 -2.29
C LYS A 144 -24.36 5.44 -2.96
N VAL A 145 -23.88 4.31 -2.44
CA VAL A 145 -22.69 3.67 -2.99
C VAL A 145 -22.94 3.15 -4.41
N ARG A 146 -21.98 3.38 -5.29
CA ARG A 146 -21.97 2.80 -6.64
C ARG A 146 -21.46 1.35 -6.57
N ILE A 147 -22.34 0.41 -6.85
CA ILE A 147 -21.97 -1.01 -6.93
C ILE A 147 -21.33 -1.29 -8.29
N PRO A 148 -20.10 -1.88 -8.34
CA PRO A 148 -19.51 -2.34 -9.58
C PRO A 148 -20.38 -3.39 -10.27
N ALA A 149 -20.39 -3.39 -11.60
CA ALA A 149 -21.25 -4.27 -12.40
C ALA A 149 -21.02 -5.79 -12.19
N TYR A 150 -19.88 -6.17 -11.61
CA TYR A 150 -19.57 -7.56 -11.30
C TYR A 150 -20.08 -8.00 -9.91
N HIS A 151 -20.66 -7.11 -9.13
CA HIS A 151 -21.31 -7.43 -7.85
C HIS A 151 -22.83 -7.29 -7.95
N PRO A 152 -23.60 -8.14 -7.24
CA PRO A 152 -25.05 -7.98 -7.16
C PRO A 152 -25.40 -6.73 -6.36
N ASP A 153 -26.44 -6.02 -6.79
CA ASP A 153 -26.99 -4.92 -6.01
C ASP A 153 -27.87 -5.47 -4.89
N HIS A 154 -27.27 -5.68 -3.74
CA HIS A 154 -27.91 -6.26 -2.55
C HIS A 154 -27.53 -5.42 -1.31
N PRO A 155 -28.41 -5.26 -0.31
CA PRO A 155 -28.16 -4.46 0.88
C PRO A 155 -26.85 -4.79 1.61
N GLU A 156 -26.50 -6.05 1.75
CA GLU A 156 -25.24 -6.46 2.40
C GLU A 156 -24.01 -6.06 1.57
N VAL A 157 -24.07 -6.20 0.24
CA VAL A 157 -23.00 -5.76 -0.65
C VAL A 157 -22.81 -4.24 -0.59
N ARG A 158 -23.92 -3.50 -0.52
CA ARG A 158 -23.90 -2.03 -0.33
C ARG A 158 -23.23 -1.64 1.00
N LYS A 159 -23.56 -2.34 2.09
CA LYS A 159 -22.91 -2.12 3.40
C LYS A 159 -21.42 -2.41 3.37
N ASP A 160 -20.98 -3.50 2.74
CA ASP A 160 -19.57 -3.84 2.62
C ASP A 160 -18.80 -2.80 1.80
N TRP A 161 -19.37 -2.32 0.70
CA TRP A 161 -18.77 -1.24 -0.08
C TRP A 161 -18.71 0.07 0.70
N ALA A 162 -19.78 0.47 1.40
CA ALA A 162 -19.76 1.66 2.22
C ALA A 162 -18.72 1.56 3.34
N GLN A 163 -18.61 0.41 4.01
CA GLN A 163 -17.56 0.16 5.00
C GLN A 163 -16.17 0.24 4.38
N TYR A 164 -15.97 -0.21 3.15
CA TYR A 164 -14.70 -0.06 2.45
C TYR A 164 -14.32 1.44 2.27
N TYR A 165 -15.28 2.29 1.91
CA TYR A 165 -15.04 3.74 1.81
C TYR A 165 -14.79 4.38 3.18
N ASP A 166 -15.45 3.92 4.24
CA ASP A 166 -15.14 4.37 5.61
C ASP A 166 -13.68 4.11 5.96
N MET A 167 -13.15 2.95 5.59
CA MET A 167 -11.76 2.58 5.82
C MET A 167 -10.77 3.35 4.94
N ILE A 168 -11.17 3.75 3.74
CA ILE A 168 -10.39 4.65 2.90
C ILE A 168 -10.30 6.03 3.56
N THR A 169 -11.39 6.53 4.11
CA THR A 169 -11.40 7.80 4.85
C THR A 169 -10.52 7.72 6.10
N GLU A 170 -10.58 6.63 6.85
CA GLU A 170 -9.68 6.41 8.00
C GLU A 170 -8.21 6.35 7.57
N MET A 171 -7.91 5.72 6.43
CA MET A 171 -6.56 5.71 5.86
C MET A 171 -6.11 7.13 5.47
N ASP A 172 -6.98 7.92 4.85
CA ASP A 172 -6.68 9.31 4.46
C ASP A 172 -6.29 10.17 5.66
N GLN A 173 -6.89 9.93 6.83
CA GLN A 173 -6.52 10.62 8.07
C GLN A 173 -5.13 10.26 8.61
N MET A 174 -4.53 9.16 8.11
CA MET A 174 -3.19 8.73 8.50
C MET A 174 -2.09 9.32 7.59
N VAL A 175 -2.48 9.93 6.48
CA VAL A 175 -1.58 10.55 5.48
C VAL A 175 -1.34 12.02 5.83
#